data_44a6a94603367dd81aa97b50b68c6da0
#
_entry.id   44a6a94603367dd81aa97b50b68c6da0
#
_cell.length_a   1.000
_cell.length_b   1.000
_cell.length_c   1.000
_cell.angle_alpha   90.00
_cell.angle_beta   90.00
_cell.angle_gamma   90.00
#
_symmetry.space_group_name_H-M   'P 1'
#
loop_
_entity.id
_entity.type
_entity.pdbx_description
1 polymer ?
#
loop_
_entity_poly.entity_id
_entity_poly.type
_entity_poly.pdbx_seq_one_letter_code
_entity_poly.pdbx_strand_id
1 'polypeptide(L)'
;MKKIISTLTILAGSLAALPAQAAEGVQTIPQVTNEWRGAVTPYIWATTIGGSVAYEETKLASVDYRARDIISHINFAAMLTLEAHHGRLGAMADIVFAKLNAQKSEILGKPNLSSNTTVEQGIYTFAATYTIYNTKNTYLDGLAGVRVMNVVSRTDLKVADSVYGASNSNAKSSTAPIAGLKGRVRLGDSNYFIPFYIDVGGMAQGTQVTTQQMIGIGHAYEWGAATIGFKNLYNRQKSSGITTTQSLSGVVAGLSIRF
;
A
#
# COMPACT_ATOMS: atom_id res chain seq x y z
N MET A 1 18.50 25.92 -9.26
CA MET A 1 18.22 25.10 -8.08
C MET A 1 17.62 25.95 -6.97
N LYS A 2 16.36 26.32 -7.04
CA LYS A 2 15.59 27.01 -5.97
C LYS A 2 14.16 27.15 -6.51
N LYS A 3 13.22 26.22 -6.22
CA LYS A 3 11.74 26.35 -6.31
C LYS A 3 11.03 24.99 -6.23
N ILE A 4 11.27 24.18 -5.21
CA ILE A 4 10.45 22.96 -4.94
C ILE A 4 10.12 22.81 -3.43
N ILE A 5 10.33 23.82 -2.60
CA ILE A 5 10.09 23.71 -1.14
C ILE A 5 8.74 24.30 -0.70
N SER A 6 7.94 24.88 -1.59
CA SER A 6 6.75 25.66 -1.16
C SER A 6 5.41 24.94 -1.20
N THR A 7 5.32 23.65 -1.58
CA THR A 7 4.01 22.99 -1.76
C THR A 7 3.70 21.93 -0.69
N LEU A 8 4.65 21.61 0.20
CA LEU A 8 4.43 20.57 1.23
C LEU A 8 3.90 21.11 2.56
N THR A 9 3.89 22.43 2.74
CA THR A 9 3.53 23.06 4.03
C THR A 9 2.02 23.29 4.21
N ILE A 10 1.20 23.14 3.17
CA ILE A 10 -0.23 23.45 3.23
C ILE A 10 -1.09 22.24 3.64
N LEU A 11 -0.59 21.01 3.48
CA LEU A 11 -1.35 19.81 3.87
C LEU A 11 -1.23 19.44 5.36
N ALA A 12 -0.23 19.96 6.06
CA ALA A 12 -0.04 19.71 7.49
C ALA A 12 -0.90 20.61 8.40
N GLY A 13 -1.42 21.70 7.88
CA GLY A 13 -2.17 22.69 8.66
C GLY A 13 -3.63 22.37 8.90
N SER A 14 -4.27 21.48 8.13
CA SER A 14 -5.70 21.18 8.24
C SER A 14 -6.01 19.94 9.09
N LEU A 15 -5.02 19.17 9.50
CA LEU A 15 -5.19 18.04 10.43
C LEU A 15 -5.26 18.47 11.92
N ALA A 16 -4.93 19.71 12.23
CA ALA A 16 -4.86 20.20 13.62
C ALA A 16 -6.20 20.64 14.24
N ALA A 17 -7.31 20.55 13.51
CA ALA A 17 -8.61 21.04 13.98
C ALA A 17 -9.66 19.93 14.16
N LEU A 18 -9.28 18.65 14.20
CA LEU A 18 -10.20 17.60 14.61
C LEU A 18 -10.22 17.56 16.14
N PRO A 19 -11.39 17.69 16.79
CA PRO A 19 -11.47 17.58 18.24
C PRO A 19 -11.00 16.17 18.62
N ALA A 20 -9.86 16.07 19.28
CA ALA A 20 -9.45 14.87 19.97
C ALA A 20 -10.44 14.68 21.12
N GLN A 21 -11.48 13.89 20.91
CA GLN A 21 -12.28 13.40 22.03
C GLN A 21 -11.36 12.48 22.84
N ALA A 22 -10.97 12.95 24.00
CA ALA A 22 -10.27 12.15 24.99
C ALA A 22 -11.18 10.99 25.37
N ALA A 23 -10.93 9.82 24.75
CA ALA A 23 -11.60 8.60 25.15
C ALA A 23 -11.15 8.28 26.59
N GLU A 24 -12.06 8.21 27.51
CA GLU A 24 -11.77 7.75 28.87
C GLU A 24 -11.23 6.32 28.79
N GLY A 25 -9.90 6.16 29.01
CA GLY A 25 -9.20 4.89 29.06
C GLY A 25 -8.74 4.33 27.69
N VAL A 26 -7.96 3.26 27.75
CA VAL A 26 -7.40 2.57 26.57
C VAL A 26 -8.47 1.75 25.85
N GLN A 27 -8.86 2.17 24.66
CA GLN A 27 -9.84 1.46 23.84
C GLN A 27 -9.14 0.49 22.87
N THR A 28 -9.10 -0.80 23.23
CA THR A 28 -8.48 -1.85 22.39
C THR A 28 -9.34 -2.21 21.18
N ILE A 29 -10.65 -2.27 21.35
CA ILE A 29 -11.63 -2.61 20.30
C ILE A 29 -12.47 -1.36 19.99
N PRO A 30 -12.58 -0.93 18.70
CA PRO A 30 -13.44 0.17 18.32
C PRO A 30 -14.89 -0.12 18.70
N GLN A 31 -15.57 0.84 19.30
CA GLN A 31 -16.98 0.71 19.63
C GLN A 31 -17.84 1.35 18.54
N VAL A 32 -18.97 0.74 18.24
CA VAL A 32 -19.97 1.33 17.34
C VAL A 32 -20.78 2.35 18.12
N THR A 33 -20.63 3.62 17.77
CA THR A 33 -21.36 4.75 18.36
C THR A 33 -22.05 5.52 17.24
N ASN A 34 -23.07 6.30 17.56
CA ASN A 34 -23.74 7.20 16.60
C ASN A 34 -22.95 8.49 16.33
N GLU A 35 -21.72 8.57 16.80
CA GLU A 35 -20.80 9.67 16.57
C GLU A 35 -19.81 9.33 15.45
N TRP A 36 -19.22 10.35 14.84
CA TRP A 36 -18.12 10.18 13.92
C TRP A 36 -16.87 9.73 14.67
N ARG A 37 -16.22 8.74 14.15
CA ARG A 37 -14.92 8.27 14.60
C ARG A 37 -14.01 8.08 13.41
N GLY A 38 -12.76 8.46 13.56
CA GLY A 38 -11.77 8.37 12.49
C GLY A 38 -10.45 7.78 12.95
N ALA A 39 -9.67 7.33 12.01
CA ALA A 39 -8.29 6.94 12.25
C ALA A 39 -7.42 7.27 11.05
N VAL A 40 -6.21 7.73 11.35
CA VAL A 40 -5.12 7.92 10.38
C VAL A 40 -3.98 7.00 10.78
N THR A 41 -3.56 6.14 9.87
CA THR A 41 -2.52 5.16 10.13
C THR A 41 -1.39 5.30 9.12
N PRO A 42 -0.38 6.17 9.35
CA PRO A 42 0.88 6.06 8.65
C PRO A 42 1.55 4.72 8.97
N TYR A 43 2.15 4.11 7.94
CA TYR A 43 2.83 2.84 8.11
C TYR A 43 4.02 2.70 7.15
N ILE A 44 4.88 1.75 7.45
CA ILE A 44 5.95 1.30 6.57
C ILE A 44 5.70 -0.17 6.21
N TRP A 45 6.04 -0.54 4.98
CA TRP A 45 5.94 -1.91 4.48
C TRP A 45 7.25 -2.29 3.81
N ALA A 46 8.06 -3.07 4.52
CA ALA A 46 9.31 -3.63 4.01
C ALA A 46 8.99 -4.85 3.14
N THR A 47 8.82 -4.63 1.85
CA THR A 47 8.27 -5.62 0.92
C THR A 47 9.33 -6.25 0.01
N THR A 48 9.18 -7.54 -0.23
CA THR A 48 9.80 -8.27 -1.34
C THR A 48 8.86 -8.19 -2.54
N ILE A 49 9.39 -7.99 -3.74
CA ILE A 49 8.62 -7.94 -4.98
C ILE A 49 8.96 -9.18 -5.80
N GLY A 50 8.00 -10.10 -5.93
CA GLY A 50 8.04 -11.20 -6.87
C GLY A 50 7.15 -10.91 -8.08
N GLY A 51 7.54 -11.39 -9.25
CA GLY A 51 6.74 -11.21 -10.45
C GLY A 51 7.14 -12.10 -11.60
N SER A 52 6.23 -12.28 -12.56
CA SER A 52 6.51 -12.99 -13.79
C SER A 52 5.71 -12.43 -14.96
N VAL A 53 6.25 -12.59 -16.15
CA VAL A 53 5.58 -12.32 -17.42
C VAL A 53 5.54 -13.60 -18.23
N ALA A 54 4.36 -13.96 -18.73
CA ALA A 54 4.16 -15.12 -19.59
C ALA A 54 3.35 -14.73 -20.83
N TYR A 55 3.59 -15.39 -21.95
CA TYR A 55 2.79 -15.32 -23.16
C TYR A 55 2.18 -16.68 -23.43
N GLU A 56 0.85 -16.76 -23.57
CA GLU A 56 0.12 -18.02 -23.81
C GLU A 56 0.62 -19.18 -22.93
N GLU A 57 0.76 -18.93 -21.61
CA GLU A 57 1.27 -19.89 -20.60
C GLU A 57 2.79 -20.14 -20.62
N THR A 58 3.50 -19.71 -21.64
CA THR A 58 4.97 -19.81 -21.68
C THR A 58 5.60 -18.68 -20.87
N LYS A 59 6.33 -19.02 -19.81
CA LYS A 59 7.02 -18.03 -18.96
C LYS A 59 8.16 -17.38 -19.75
N LEU A 60 8.10 -16.06 -19.93
CA LEU A 60 9.11 -15.26 -20.62
C LEU A 60 10.17 -14.70 -19.68
N ALA A 61 9.75 -14.24 -18.51
CA ALA A 61 10.65 -13.62 -17.54
C ALA A 61 10.09 -13.76 -16.11
N SER A 62 10.98 -13.72 -15.13
CA SER A 62 10.62 -13.57 -13.72
C SER A 62 11.57 -12.64 -13.02
N VAL A 63 11.06 -11.94 -12.02
CA VAL A 63 11.81 -11.06 -11.13
C VAL A 63 11.54 -11.43 -9.69
N ASP A 64 12.58 -11.33 -8.88
CA ASP A 64 12.50 -11.51 -7.43
C ASP A 64 13.47 -10.52 -6.79
N TYR A 65 12.93 -9.45 -6.19
CA TYR A 65 13.69 -8.43 -5.47
C TYR A 65 13.41 -8.55 -3.99
N ARG A 66 14.46 -8.74 -3.20
CA ARG A 66 14.37 -8.79 -1.73
C ARG A 66 14.10 -7.40 -1.16
N ALA A 67 13.44 -7.36 0.00
CA ALA A 67 13.11 -6.10 0.69
C ALA A 67 14.33 -5.18 0.87
N ARG A 68 15.50 -5.72 1.24
CA ARG A 68 16.74 -4.94 1.40
C ARG A 68 17.18 -4.26 0.10
N ASP A 69 17.03 -4.95 -1.04
CA ASP A 69 17.46 -4.44 -2.34
C ASP A 69 16.50 -3.32 -2.80
N ILE A 70 15.21 -3.43 -2.47
CA ILE A 70 14.20 -2.41 -2.73
C ILE A 70 14.46 -1.18 -1.85
N ILE A 71 14.65 -1.38 -0.53
CA ILE A 71 14.87 -0.29 0.44
C ILE A 71 16.10 0.54 0.04
N SER A 72 17.18 -0.09 -0.44
CA SER A 72 18.39 0.63 -0.87
C SER A 72 18.19 1.51 -2.11
N HIS A 73 17.13 1.29 -2.89
CA HIS A 73 16.81 2.04 -4.11
C HIS A 73 15.59 2.95 -3.95
N ILE A 74 14.98 3.01 -2.75
CA ILE A 74 13.85 3.92 -2.49
C ILE A 74 14.35 5.36 -2.49
N ASN A 75 13.79 6.16 -3.38
CA ASN A 75 13.94 7.61 -3.37
C ASN A 75 12.87 8.27 -2.52
N PHE A 76 11.64 7.76 -2.61
CA PHE A 76 10.49 8.23 -1.82
C PHE A 76 9.47 7.12 -1.64
N ALA A 77 8.89 7.01 -0.44
CA ALA A 77 7.74 6.15 -0.18
C ALA A 77 6.79 6.84 0.80
N ALA A 78 5.49 6.70 0.55
CA ALA A 78 4.43 7.16 1.44
C ALA A 78 3.37 6.07 1.54
N MET A 79 3.01 5.69 2.77
CA MET A 79 2.02 4.66 3.03
C MET A 79 1.10 5.12 4.15
N LEU A 80 -0.20 5.13 3.86
CA LEU A 80 -1.19 5.72 4.73
C LEU A 80 -2.53 4.99 4.59
N THR A 81 -3.13 4.61 5.71
CA THR A 81 -4.54 4.21 5.76
C THR A 81 -5.36 5.27 6.47
N LEU A 82 -6.49 5.62 5.89
CA LEU A 82 -7.50 6.53 6.42
C LEU A 82 -8.79 5.76 6.64
N GLU A 83 -9.45 5.99 7.77
CA GLU A 83 -10.73 5.39 8.10
C GLU A 83 -11.65 6.42 8.72
N ALA A 84 -12.92 6.38 8.34
CA ALA A 84 -13.99 7.17 8.97
C ALA A 84 -15.24 6.31 9.10
N HIS A 85 -15.92 6.39 10.25
CA HIS A 85 -17.13 5.62 10.54
C HIS A 85 -18.18 6.51 11.23
N HIS A 86 -19.44 6.25 10.91
CA HIS A 86 -20.60 6.77 11.64
C HIS A 86 -21.58 5.62 11.87
N GLY A 87 -21.85 5.30 13.11
CA GLY A 87 -22.59 4.09 13.43
C GLY A 87 -21.86 2.83 12.93
N ARG A 88 -22.57 2.01 12.17
CA ARG A 88 -22.03 0.79 11.54
C ARG A 88 -21.45 1.03 10.15
N LEU A 89 -21.74 2.17 9.52
CA LEU A 89 -21.24 2.51 8.20
C LEU A 89 -19.88 3.20 8.30
N GLY A 90 -19.01 2.93 7.34
CA GLY A 90 -17.72 3.59 7.25
C GLY A 90 -17.16 3.59 5.84
N ALA A 91 -16.04 4.26 5.72
CA ALA A 91 -15.22 4.29 4.53
C ALA A 91 -13.74 4.14 4.91
N MET A 92 -12.97 3.53 4.03
CA MET A 92 -11.51 3.44 4.15
C MET A 92 -10.80 3.77 2.85
N ALA A 93 -9.60 4.34 2.98
CA ALA A 93 -8.65 4.50 1.90
C ALA A 93 -7.29 3.96 2.35
N ASP A 94 -6.67 3.09 1.56
CA ASP A 94 -5.29 2.62 1.76
C ASP A 94 -4.44 3.08 0.57
N ILE A 95 -3.41 3.85 0.85
CA ILE A 95 -2.55 4.51 -0.13
C ILE A 95 -1.14 4.00 0.06
N VAL A 96 -0.59 3.39 -0.98
CA VAL A 96 0.82 3.00 -1.07
C VAL A 96 1.41 3.67 -2.29
N PHE A 97 2.43 4.48 -2.09
CA PHE A 97 3.20 5.08 -3.17
C PHE A 97 4.70 4.86 -2.91
N ALA A 98 5.40 4.38 -3.92
CA ALA A 98 6.85 4.22 -3.87
C ALA A 98 7.49 4.65 -5.19
N LYS A 99 8.62 5.36 -5.08
CA LYS A 99 9.49 5.74 -6.18
C LYS A 99 10.87 5.16 -5.94
N LEU A 100 11.30 4.33 -6.89
CA LEU A 100 12.57 3.62 -6.88
C LEU A 100 13.46 4.19 -8.00
N ASN A 101 14.75 4.29 -7.73
CA ASN A 101 15.73 4.71 -8.72
C ASN A 101 16.92 3.74 -8.71
N ALA A 102 17.18 3.11 -9.84
CA ALA A 102 18.31 2.20 -10.04
C ALA A 102 19.22 2.73 -11.13
N GLN A 103 20.47 2.99 -10.78
CA GLN A 103 21.51 3.42 -11.71
C GLN A 103 22.49 2.29 -11.96
N LYS A 104 22.83 2.07 -13.23
CA LYS A 104 23.92 1.20 -13.63
C LYS A 104 24.92 2.02 -14.45
N SER A 105 26.15 2.08 -13.99
CA SER A 105 27.25 2.82 -14.62
C SER A 105 27.94 2.06 -15.76
N GLU A 106 27.66 0.74 -15.88
CA GLU A 106 28.22 -0.11 -16.91
C GLU A 106 27.12 -1.07 -17.42
N ILE A 107 26.92 -1.10 -18.74
CA ILE A 107 25.94 -1.97 -19.39
C ILE A 107 26.65 -2.77 -20.48
N LEU A 108 26.39 -4.08 -20.54
CA LEU A 108 26.96 -5.01 -21.50
C LEU A 108 28.49 -5.00 -21.52
N GLY A 109 29.15 -4.80 -20.36
CA GLY A 109 30.61 -4.73 -20.26
C GLY A 109 31.21 -3.48 -20.92
N LYS A 110 30.39 -2.44 -21.22
CA LYS A 110 30.84 -1.17 -21.81
C LYS A 110 30.83 -0.08 -20.75
N PRO A 111 32.00 0.40 -20.29
CA PRO A 111 32.07 1.41 -19.22
C PRO A 111 31.49 2.78 -19.64
N ASN A 112 31.33 3.01 -20.94
CA ASN A 112 30.79 4.27 -21.49
C ASN A 112 29.27 4.23 -21.66
N LEU A 113 28.57 3.16 -21.27
CA LEU A 113 27.13 3.05 -21.39
C LEU A 113 26.52 2.95 -19.99
N SER A 114 25.73 3.92 -19.62
CA SER A 114 25.00 3.97 -18.34
C SER A 114 23.49 3.96 -18.54
N SER A 115 22.75 3.41 -17.58
CA SER A 115 21.31 3.54 -17.52
C SER A 115 20.85 4.05 -16.18
N ASN A 116 19.80 4.87 -16.22
CA ASN A 116 19.03 5.28 -15.04
C ASN A 116 17.60 4.81 -15.23
N THR A 117 17.15 3.92 -14.36
CA THR A 117 15.78 3.41 -14.39
C THR A 117 15.04 3.92 -13.17
N THR A 118 13.97 4.66 -13.40
CA THR A 118 13.03 5.11 -12.36
C THR A 118 11.75 4.31 -12.48
N VAL A 119 11.30 3.74 -11.36
CA VAL A 119 10.01 3.03 -11.26
C VAL A 119 9.17 3.72 -10.20
N GLU A 120 7.98 4.17 -10.59
CA GLU A 120 6.97 4.71 -9.69
C GLU A 120 5.81 3.72 -9.61
N GLN A 121 5.46 3.31 -8.40
CA GLN A 121 4.33 2.43 -8.14
C GLN A 121 3.35 3.08 -7.19
N GLY A 122 2.07 3.15 -7.59
CA GLY A 122 0.95 3.56 -6.78
C GLY A 122 -0.04 2.42 -6.62
N ILE A 123 -0.50 2.17 -5.38
CA ILE A 123 -1.59 1.24 -5.07
C ILE A 123 -2.57 2.00 -4.19
N TYR A 124 -3.79 2.14 -4.69
CA TYR A 124 -4.85 2.91 -4.04
C TYR A 124 -6.06 2.01 -3.86
N THR A 125 -6.48 1.82 -2.62
CA THR A 125 -7.67 1.03 -2.29
C THR A 125 -8.68 1.94 -1.62
N PHE A 126 -9.89 2.00 -2.15
CA PHE A 126 -11.01 2.75 -1.58
C PHE A 126 -12.17 1.79 -1.37
N ALA A 127 -12.72 1.76 -0.17
CA ALA A 127 -13.83 0.87 0.15
C ALA A 127 -14.83 1.51 1.10
N ALA A 128 -16.10 1.21 0.89
CA ALA A 128 -17.12 1.33 1.91
C ALA A 128 -17.02 0.15 2.88
N THR A 129 -17.30 0.38 4.14
CA THR A 129 -17.26 -0.64 5.19
C THR A 129 -18.58 -0.69 5.94
N TYR A 130 -18.92 -1.87 6.43
CA TYR A 130 -20.07 -2.07 7.32
C TYR A 130 -19.68 -2.97 8.48
N THR A 131 -19.91 -2.50 9.72
CA THR A 131 -19.61 -3.28 10.91
C THR A 131 -20.62 -4.39 11.07
N ILE A 132 -20.18 -5.63 10.79
CA ILE A 132 -20.98 -6.85 10.85
C ILE A 132 -21.09 -7.31 12.31
N TYR A 133 -19.96 -7.26 13.04
CA TYR A 133 -19.87 -7.76 14.40
C TYR A 133 -19.05 -6.83 15.27
N ASN A 134 -19.57 -6.51 16.46
CA ASN A 134 -18.88 -5.67 17.44
C ASN A 134 -19.20 -6.11 18.85
N THR A 135 -18.17 -6.47 19.60
CA THR A 135 -18.20 -6.83 21.01
C THR A 135 -17.05 -6.18 21.77
N LYS A 136 -16.93 -6.43 23.07
CA LYS A 136 -15.78 -5.99 23.87
C LYS A 136 -14.44 -6.56 23.38
N ASN A 137 -14.44 -7.73 22.72
CA ASN A 137 -13.23 -8.45 22.34
C ASN A 137 -13.03 -8.56 20.83
N THR A 138 -14.03 -8.26 20.01
CA THR A 138 -13.96 -8.47 18.56
C THR A 138 -14.66 -7.35 17.81
N TYR A 139 -14.00 -6.87 16.77
CA TYR A 139 -14.53 -5.94 15.78
C TYR A 139 -14.35 -6.52 14.40
N LEU A 140 -15.41 -6.55 13.60
CA LEU A 140 -15.41 -7.09 12.24
C LEU A 140 -16.21 -6.20 11.31
N ASP A 141 -15.57 -5.71 10.26
CA ASP A 141 -16.18 -5.03 9.12
C ASP A 141 -16.16 -5.92 7.88
N GLY A 142 -17.29 -5.95 7.15
CA GLY A 142 -17.30 -6.26 5.73
C GLY A 142 -16.91 -5.03 4.94
N LEU A 143 -16.25 -5.23 3.81
CA LEU A 143 -15.87 -4.15 2.92
C LEU A 143 -16.12 -4.48 1.44
N ALA A 144 -16.45 -3.44 0.67
CA ALA A 144 -16.55 -3.50 -0.78
C ALA A 144 -16.05 -2.18 -1.38
N GLY A 145 -15.31 -2.26 -2.49
CA GLY A 145 -14.70 -1.08 -3.07
C GLY A 145 -13.92 -1.34 -4.34
N VAL A 146 -12.88 -0.53 -4.55
CA VAL A 146 -12.03 -0.60 -5.74
C VAL A 146 -10.56 -0.50 -5.35
N ARG A 147 -9.72 -1.23 -6.09
CA ARG A 147 -8.26 -1.10 -6.03
C ARG A 147 -7.75 -0.62 -7.37
N VAL A 148 -6.97 0.47 -7.36
CA VAL A 148 -6.27 1.02 -8.52
C VAL A 148 -4.77 0.79 -8.33
N MET A 149 -4.12 0.20 -9.33
CA MET A 149 -2.68 -0.03 -9.33
C MET A 149 -2.07 0.65 -10.56
N ASN A 150 -1.10 1.54 -10.32
CA ASN A 150 -0.37 2.25 -11.37
C ASN A 150 1.12 1.93 -11.26
N VAL A 151 1.73 1.64 -12.39
CA VAL A 151 3.18 1.48 -12.49
C VAL A 151 3.67 2.31 -13.66
N VAL A 152 4.61 3.21 -13.40
CA VAL A 152 5.31 3.98 -14.42
C VAL A 152 6.79 3.62 -14.36
N SER A 153 7.33 3.13 -15.46
CA SER A 153 8.76 2.82 -15.59
C SER A 153 9.37 3.72 -16.66
N ARG A 154 10.43 4.43 -16.30
CA ARG A 154 11.22 5.25 -17.21
C ARG A 154 12.67 4.78 -17.18
N THR A 155 13.24 4.51 -18.35
CA THR A 155 14.64 4.14 -18.50
C THR A 155 15.33 5.12 -19.43
N ASP A 156 16.35 5.79 -18.92
CA ASP A 156 17.22 6.70 -19.67
C ASP A 156 18.57 6.01 -19.88
N LEU A 157 18.96 5.84 -21.13
CA LEU A 157 20.27 5.33 -21.54
C LEU A 157 21.15 6.51 -21.94
N LYS A 158 22.37 6.55 -21.44
CA LYS A 158 23.37 7.55 -21.80
C LYS A 158 24.67 6.88 -22.23
N VAL A 159 25.25 7.41 -23.31
CA VAL A 159 26.61 7.06 -23.74
C VAL A 159 27.53 8.15 -23.21
N ALA A 160 28.59 7.79 -22.47
CA ALA A 160 29.51 8.76 -21.89
C ALA A 160 30.12 9.64 -23.01
N ASP A 161 30.29 10.92 -22.72
CA ASP A 161 30.85 11.94 -23.60
C ASP A 161 30.10 12.17 -24.93
N SER A 162 28.85 11.67 -25.06
CA SER A 162 28.04 11.90 -26.24
C SER A 162 26.72 12.60 -25.91
N VAL A 163 26.23 13.40 -26.87
CA VAL A 163 24.89 14.01 -26.85
C VAL A 163 23.78 12.96 -27.09
N TYR A 164 24.16 11.72 -27.40
CA TYR A 164 23.23 10.67 -27.75
C TYR A 164 22.76 9.91 -26.51
N GLY A 165 21.47 9.91 -26.30
CA GLY A 165 20.77 9.13 -25.28
C GLY A 165 19.42 8.66 -25.82
N ALA A 166 18.91 7.55 -25.27
CA ALA A 166 17.58 7.05 -25.55
C ALA A 166 16.77 7.04 -24.24
N SER A 167 15.56 7.52 -24.31
CA SER A 167 14.61 7.47 -23.17
C SER A 167 13.37 6.68 -23.59
N ASN A 168 12.99 5.74 -22.74
CA ASN A 168 11.74 4.97 -22.90
C ASN A 168 10.91 5.07 -21.63
N SER A 169 9.62 5.35 -21.80
CA SER A 169 8.65 5.44 -20.69
C SER A 169 7.47 4.53 -20.97
N ASN A 170 7.12 3.69 -20.01
CA ASN A 170 5.96 2.81 -20.07
C ASN A 170 5.11 3.02 -18.81
N ALA A 171 3.81 3.23 -19.01
CA ALA A 171 2.84 3.38 -17.93
C ALA A 171 1.76 2.29 -18.06
N LYS A 172 1.47 1.60 -16.96
CA LYS A 172 0.39 0.62 -16.87
C LYS A 172 -0.50 0.97 -15.69
N SER A 173 -1.81 0.92 -15.92
CA SER A 173 -2.83 1.10 -14.89
C SER A 173 -3.79 -0.07 -14.92
N SER A 174 -4.26 -0.49 -13.77
CA SER A 174 -5.32 -1.47 -13.64
C SER A 174 -6.24 -1.08 -12.49
N THR A 175 -7.52 -1.39 -12.65
CA THR A 175 -8.56 -1.15 -11.64
C THR A 175 -9.34 -2.45 -11.43
N ALA A 176 -9.61 -2.79 -10.18
CA ALA A 176 -10.36 -3.98 -9.84
C ALA A 176 -11.39 -3.69 -8.73
N PRO A 177 -12.65 -4.11 -8.88
CA PRO A 177 -13.55 -4.20 -7.75
C PRO A 177 -13.01 -5.20 -6.74
N ILE A 178 -13.21 -4.93 -5.46
CA ILE A 178 -12.78 -5.79 -4.35
C ILE A 178 -13.91 -5.96 -3.35
N ALA A 179 -13.90 -7.09 -2.65
CA ALA A 179 -14.73 -7.33 -1.47
C ALA A 179 -13.91 -8.10 -0.44
N GLY A 180 -14.19 -7.88 0.85
CA GLY A 180 -13.37 -8.52 1.89
C GLY A 180 -13.88 -8.27 3.30
N LEU A 181 -13.00 -8.58 4.25
CA LEU A 181 -13.20 -8.45 5.67
C LEU A 181 -11.99 -7.77 6.32
N LYS A 182 -12.22 -6.94 7.30
CA LYS A 182 -11.18 -6.41 8.18
C LYS A 182 -11.66 -6.39 9.62
N GLY A 183 -10.73 -6.46 10.54
CA GLY A 183 -11.13 -6.41 11.94
C GLY A 183 -9.96 -6.53 12.88
N ARG A 184 -10.30 -6.70 14.15
CA ARG A 184 -9.34 -6.98 15.21
C ARG A 184 -9.98 -7.82 16.32
N VAL A 185 -9.17 -8.68 16.93
CA VAL A 185 -9.55 -9.52 18.08
C VAL A 185 -8.63 -9.19 19.24
N ARG A 186 -9.21 -8.85 20.39
CA ARG A 186 -8.48 -8.57 21.62
C ARG A 186 -7.93 -9.85 22.24
N LEU A 187 -6.71 -9.81 22.75
CA LEU A 187 -6.07 -10.91 23.43
C LEU A 187 -6.34 -10.85 24.94
N GLY A 188 -7.31 -11.65 25.38
CA GLY A 188 -7.76 -11.64 26.78
C GLY A 188 -8.25 -10.26 27.22
N ASP A 189 -7.97 -9.89 28.46
CA ASP A 189 -8.29 -8.57 29.02
C ASP A 189 -7.14 -7.55 28.87
N SER A 190 -6.16 -7.86 28.01
CA SER A 190 -5.01 -7.00 27.78
C SER A 190 -5.30 -5.89 26.76
N ASN A 191 -4.35 -4.96 26.60
CA ASN A 191 -4.38 -3.95 25.53
C ASN A 191 -3.82 -4.47 24.21
N TYR A 192 -3.44 -5.75 24.13
CA TYR A 192 -2.99 -6.38 22.90
C TYR A 192 -4.17 -6.88 22.07
N PHE A 193 -4.00 -6.82 20.73
CA PHE A 193 -5.00 -7.32 19.79
C PHE A 193 -4.34 -7.88 18.52
N ILE A 194 -5.06 -8.71 17.80
CA ILE A 194 -4.69 -9.22 16.48
C ILE A 194 -5.50 -8.45 15.44
N PRO A 195 -4.89 -7.51 14.68
CA PRO A 195 -5.52 -6.91 13.51
C PRO A 195 -5.43 -7.88 12.34
N PHE A 196 -6.47 -7.90 11.49
CA PHE A 196 -6.48 -8.66 10.26
C PHE A 196 -7.22 -7.91 9.14
N TYR A 197 -6.84 -8.22 7.91
CA TYR A 197 -7.45 -7.73 6.69
C TYR A 197 -7.34 -8.81 5.62
N ILE A 198 -8.41 -9.05 4.88
CA ILE A 198 -8.41 -9.92 3.71
C ILE A 198 -9.39 -9.38 2.68
N ASP A 199 -8.96 -9.30 1.43
CA ASP A 199 -9.83 -9.02 0.30
C ASP A 199 -9.50 -9.88 -0.92
N VAL A 200 -10.46 -9.97 -1.81
CA VAL A 200 -10.33 -10.54 -3.14
C VAL A 200 -11.07 -9.66 -4.13
N GLY A 201 -10.53 -9.57 -5.32
CA GLY A 201 -11.15 -8.82 -6.42
C GLY A 201 -10.60 -9.20 -7.77
N GLY A 202 -11.05 -8.50 -8.80
CA GLY A 202 -10.61 -8.73 -10.18
C GLY A 202 -11.71 -8.50 -11.19
N MET A 203 -11.58 -9.13 -12.37
CA MET A 203 -12.57 -9.14 -13.48
C MET A 203 -12.88 -7.77 -14.08
N ALA A 204 -11.96 -6.79 -13.96
CA ALA A 204 -12.13 -5.47 -14.55
C ALA A 204 -10.79 -4.90 -15.03
N GLN A 205 -10.81 -4.16 -16.14
CA GLN A 205 -9.71 -3.39 -16.70
C GLN A 205 -8.34 -4.10 -16.71
N GLY A 206 -8.31 -5.33 -17.26
CA GLY A 206 -7.08 -6.12 -17.40
C GLY A 206 -6.68 -6.90 -16.15
N THR A 207 -7.26 -6.65 -14.99
CA THR A 207 -7.02 -7.44 -13.78
C THR A 207 -7.87 -8.71 -13.80
N GLN A 208 -7.22 -9.88 -13.77
CA GLN A 208 -7.91 -11.17 -13.62
C GLN A 208 -8.27 -11.43 -12.16
N VAL A 209 -7.29 -11.26 -11.27
CA VAL A 209 -7.46 -11.46 -9.83
C VAL A 209 -6.50 -10.55 -9.07
N THR A 210 -6.98 -9.99 -7.98
CA THR A 210 -6.15 -9.33 -6.96
C THR A 210 -6.58 -9.82 -5.60
N THR A 211 -5.63 -10.03 -4.69
CA THR A 211 -5.91 -10.37 -3.29
C THR A 211 -4.97 -9.61 -2.39
N GLN A 212 -5.44 -9.22 -1.22
CA GLN A 212 -4.59 -8.66 -0.19
C GLN A 212 -4.91 -9.32 1.15
N GLN A 213 -3.88 -9.69 1.90
CA GLN A 213 -4.00 -10.20 3.25
C GLN A 213 -3.05 -9.47 4.17
N MET A 214 -3.47 -9.25 5.40
CA MET A 214 -2.62 -8.75 6.49
C MET A 214 -3.06 -9.39 7.80
N ILE A 215 -2.10 -9.81 8.59
CA ILE A 215 -2.27 -10.25 9.98
C ILE A 215 -1.12 -9.73 10.81
N GLY A 216 -1.38 -9.40 12.07
CA GLY A 216 -0.34 -8.87 12.92
C GLY A 216 -0.69 -8.94 14.40
N ILE A 217 0.11 -8.25 15.19
CA ILE A 217 -0.14 -7.96 16.60
C ILE A 217 -0.11 -6.44 16.78
N GLY A 218 -1.01 -5.92 17.60
CA GLY A 218 -1.08 -4.51 17.96
C GLY A 218 -1.20 -4.33 19.46
N HIS A 219 -0.78 -3.17 19.92
CA HIS A 219 -1.00 -2.70 21.29
C HIS A 219 -1.75 -1.37 21.24
N ALA A 220 -2.83 -1.27 22.02
CA ALA A 220 -3.65 -0.07 22.12
C ALA A 220 -3.12 0.87 23.20
N TYR A 221 -3.16 2.17 22.91
CA TYR A 221 -2.83 3.28 23.79
C TYR A 221 -4.01 4.25 23.81
N GLU A 222 -4.00 5.24 24.69
CA GLU A 222 -5.03 6.28 24.77
C GLU A 222 -5.13 7.08 23.45
N TRP A 223 -4.00 7.42 22.85
CA TRP A 223 -3.92 8.15 21.58
C TRP A 223 -4.25 7.32 20.34
N GLY A 224 -4.23 5.99 20.44
CA GLY A 224 -4.39 5.13 19.27
C GLY A 224 -3.83 3.73 19.43
N ALA A 225 -3.03 3.27 18.48
CA ALA A 225 -2.44 1.94 18.53
C ALA A 225 -1.13 1.86 17.71
N ALA A 226 -0.21 1.01 18.15
CA ALA A 226 0.94 0.56 17.37
C ALA A 226 0.71 -0.87 16.90
N THR A 227 1.06 -1.19 15.65
CA THR A 227 0.89 -2.51 15.06
C THR A 227 2.14 -2.95 14.32
N ILE A 228 2.43 -4.25 14.36
CA ILE A 228 3.40 -4.90 13.50
C ILE A 228 2.77 -6.18 12.95
N GLY A 229 3.05 -6.52 11.71
CA GLY A 229 2.44 -7.68 11.07
C GLY A 229 3.08 -8.05 9.76
N PHE A 230 2.42 -8.94 9.04
CA PHE A 230 2.79 -9.35 7.69
C PHE A 230 1.66 -8.99 6.73
N LYS A 231 2.01 -8.32 5.63
CA LYS A 231 1.09 -7.92 4.56
C LYS A 231 1.55 -8.57 3.26
N ASN A 232 0.59 -9.13 2.53
CA ASN A 232 0.79 -9.67 1.20
C ASN A 232 -0.25 -9.05 0.26
N LEU A 233 0.16 -8.70 -0.95
CA LEU A 233 -0.71 -8.30 -2.04
C LEU A 233 -0.29 -9.08 -3.29
N TYR A 234 -1.23 -9.77 -3.90
CA TYR A 234 -1.07 -10.48 -5.16
C TYR A 234 -1.96 -9.83 -6.23
N ASN A 235 -1.41 -9.70 -7.44
CA ASN A 235 -2.13 -9.19 -8.59
C ASN A 235 -1.73 -9.97 -9.85
N ARG A 236 -2.74 -10.40 -10.60
CA ARG A 236 -2.58 -11.07 -11.90
C ARG A 236 -3.37 -10.30 -12.95
N GLN A 237 -2.69 -9.91 -14.00
CA GLN A 237 -3.25 -9.19 -15.14
C GLN A 237 -3.08 -10.02 -16.40
N LYS A 238 -4.05 -9.96 -17.31
CA LYS A 238 -3.95 -10.55 -18.66
C LYS A 238 -4.41 -9.53 -19.69
N SER A 239 -3.56 -9.29 -20.68
CA SER A 239 -3.86 -8.39 -21.79
C SER A 239 -3.19 -8.93 -23.06
N SER A 240 -3.93 -9.09 -24.14
CA SER A 240 -3.40 -9.51 -25.46
C SER A 240 -2.50 -10.76 -25.41
N GLY A 241 -2.91 -11.80 -24.68
CA GLY A 241 -2.14 -13.04 -24.51
C GLY A 241 -1.02 -12.95 -23.46
N ILE A 242 -0.65 -11.77 -23.03
CA ILE A 242 0.38 -11.56 -21.99
C ILE A 242 -0.25 -11.62 -20.62
N THR A 243 0.25 -12.53 -19.78
CA THR A 243 -0.08 -12.62 -18.35
C THR A 243 1.07 -12.03 -17.53
N THR A 244 0.77 -11.05 -16.70
CA THR A 244 1.71 -10.48 -15.74
C THR A 244 1.24 -10.79 -14.33
N THR A 245 2.10 -11.36 -13.50
CA THR A 245 1.85 -11.55 -12.07
C THR A 245 2.76 -10.64 -11.26
N GLN A 246 2.24 -10.13 -10.14
CA GLN A 246 3.01 -9.39 -9.16
C GLN A 246 2.60 -9.83 -7.77
N SER A 247 3.58 -10.08 -6.91
CA SER A 247 3.39 -10.35 -5.50
C SER A 247 4.26 -9.41 -4.68
N LEU A 248 3.65 -8.74 -3.74
CA LEU A 248 4.31 -7.85 -2.78
C LEU A 248 4.09 -8.45 -1.40
N SER A 249 5.17 -8.87 -0.73
CA SER A 249 5.06 -9.58 0.56
C SER A 249 6.09 -9.05 1.53
N GLY A 250 5.69 -8.78 2.78
CA GLY A 250 6.67 -8.32 3.76
C GLY A 250 6.08 -7.86 5.08
N VAL A 251 6.97 -7.44 5.95
CA VAL A 251 6.64 -6.91 7.27
C VAL A 251 6.07 -5.51 7.14
N VAL A 252 4.97 -5.26 7.84
CA VAL A 252 4.33 -3.95 7.97
C VAL A 252 4.38 -3.50 9.43
N ALA A 253 4.68 -2.23 9.66
CA ALA A 253 4.57 -1.60 10.97
C ALA A 253 3.89 -0.24 10.83
N GLY A 254 2.92 0.06 11.70
CA GLY A 254 2.10 1.25 11.62
C GLY A 254 1.68 1.80 12.97
N LEU A 255 1.37 3.10 12.97
CA LEU A 255 0.84 3.84 14.11
C LEU A 255 -0.54 4.39 13.73
N SER A 256 -1.58 3.93 14.43
CA SER A 256 -2.95 4.38 14.19
C SER A 256 -3.32 5.45 15.21
N ILE A 257 -3.58 6.66 14.74
CA ILE A 257 -4.04 7.79 15.55
C ILE A 257 -5.56 7.88 15.38
N ARG A 258 -6.29 7.93 16.49
CA ARG A 258 -7.76 8.00 16.53
C ARG A 258 -8.25 9.41 16.87
N PHE A 259 -9.39 9.77 16.36
CA PHE A 259 -10.09 11.04 16.64
C PHE A 259 -11.60 10.89 16.41
#